data_809b8416b4f9c1839d3aeef74bdde65e
#
_entry.id   809b8416b4f9c1839d3aeef74bdde65e
#
_cell.length_a   1.000
_cell.length_b   1.000
_cell.length_c   1.000
_cell.angle_alpha   90.00
_cell.angle_beta   90.00
_cell.angle_gamma   90.00
#
_symmetry.space_group_name_H-M   'P 1'
#
loop_
_entity.id
_entity.type
_entity.pdbx_description
1 polymer ?
#
loop_
_entity_poly.entity_id
_entity_poly.type
_entity_poly.pdbx_seq_one_letter_code
_entity_poly.pdbx_strand_id
1 'polypeptide(L)'
;MINRLINELVQYGISKHLVEEDDRVYVTNRLLELFGQMEFSEEITEERPLAEILEDMCTYAFENGMIEDDSVTVTDLFDTKIMGLLTPAPSVVRKNFYELYKTNSKLATDYYYEFSKRTNYIRIDRIAKDEKWVTETPYGPIDITINLSKPEKDPRDIAKAGQAKKSGYPSCLLCMENEGYAGHISHPARQNHRIIPIKLDGQDYFLQYSPYVYYNEHCIIFNKEHTPMKIDKAVFKKILEFVKLFPHYTAGSNADLPIVGGSILSHDHFQGGRYVFAMAKAPYDRTFTLPGYEDLTAGIVKWPMSVIRLQGKDIDQMTQAANHILTLWKSYTDEAAFIFSETDGTLHNTITPIARMHGGLYELDLVLRNNITTDECPWGVYHPSADLHHIKKENIGLIEVMGLAVLPARLKKEMLLLEEYILTKRDIRSNEEIEKHADWVDEWINNYEICRDNIHSILQDEISKVFVKVLECAGVYKRTEEGQKAFDRFVDIL
;
A
#
# COMPACT_ATOMS: atom_id res chain seq x y z
N MET A 1 30.01 -15.06 -21.71
CA MET A 1 28.76 -14.37 -21.34
C MET A 1 28.53 -14.41 -19.82
N ILE A 2 28.32 -15.55 -19.17
CA ILE A 2 27.96 -15.59 -17.74
C ILE A 2 29.02 -15.02 -16.81
N ASN A 3 30.33 -15.26 -17.07
CA ASN A 3 31.40 -14.69 -16.27
C ASN A 3 31.39 -13.17 -16.27
N ARG A 4 31.07 -12.53 -17.42
CA ARG A 4 30.90 -11.09 -17.51
C ARG A 4 29.73 -10.61 -16.63
N LEU A 5 28.56 -11.26 -16.70
CA LEU A 5 27.40 -10.92 -15.89
C LEU A 5 27.68 -11.08 -14.38
N ILE A 6 28.43 -12.12 -14.00
CA ILE A 6 28.87 -12.31 -12.60
C ILE A 6 29.78 -11.16 -12.15
N ASN A 7 30.75 -10.74 -13.00
CA ASN A 7 31.63 -9.58 -12.73
C ASN A 7 30.80 -8.30 -12.56
N GLU A 8 29.89 -8.00 -13.50
CA GLU A 8 29.00 -6.83 -13.45
C GLU A 8 28.17 -6.82 -12.14
N LEU A 9 27.60 -7.96 -11.77
CA LEU A 9 26.76 -8.06 -10.57
C LEU A 9 27.57 -7.92 -9.27
N VAL A 10 28.75 -8.55 -9.18
CA VAL A 10 29.64 -8.41 -8.02
C VAL A 10 30.13 -6.97 -7.88
N GLN A 11 30.51 -6.33 -9.00
CA GLN A 11 30.91 -4.91 -9.02
C GLN A 11 29.75 -4.01 -8.56
N TYR A 12 28.52 -4.30 -9.02
CA TYR A 12 27.31 -3.64 -8.53
C TYR A 12 27.19 -3.80 -7.00
N GLY A 13 27.28 -5.03 -6.49
CA GLY A 13 27.18 -5.31 -5.05
C GLY A 13 28.16 -4.50 -4.21
N ILE A 14 29.40 -4.37 -4.67
CA ILE A 14 30.43 -3.57 -4.00
C ILE A 14 30.13 -2.08 -4.11
N SER A 15 29.82 -1.57 -5.30
CA SER A 15 29.53 -0.14 -5.52
C SER A 15 28.31 0.33 -4.73
N LYS A 16 27.36 -0.55 -4.42
CA LYS A 16 26.15 -0.28 -3.63
C LYS A 16 26.27 -0.68 -2.15
N HIS A 17 27.45 -1.07 -1.70
CA HIS A 17 27.72 -1.49 -0.30
C HIS A 17 26.83 -2.64 0.19
N LEU A 18 26.49 -3.57 -0.70
CA LEU A 18 25.86 -4.85 -0.37
C LEU A 18 26.93 -5.92 -0.05
N VAL A 19 28.08 -5.82 -0.69
CA VAL A 19 29.22 -6.72 -0.57
C VAL A 19 30.44 -5.88 -0.21
N GLU A 20 31.18 -6.27 0.82
CA GLU A 20 32.47 -5.65 1.13
C GLU A 20 33.53 -6.17 0.13
N GLU A 21 34.58 -5.37 -0.10
CA GLU A 21 35.65 -5.77 -1.03
C GLU A 21 36.31 -7.09 -0.61
N ASP A 22 36.44 -7.32 0.70
CA ASP A 22 37.02 -8.56 1.25
C ASP A 22 36.15 -9.80 0.96
N ASP A 23 34.84 -9.61 0.68
CA ASP A 23 33.89 -10.67 0.35
C ASP A 23 33.76 -10.94 -1.16
N ARG A 24 34.46 -10.21 -2.02
CA ARG A 24 34.41 -10.30 -3.49
C ARG A 24 34.52 -11.74 -3.98
N VAL A 25 35.60 -12.41 -3.60
CA VAL A 25 35.89 -13.78 -4.04
C VAL A 25 34.84 -14.76 -3.54
N TYR A 26 34.40 -14.59 -2.28
CA TYR A 26 33.37 -15.45 -1.70
C TYR A 26 32.05 -15.37 -2.46
N VAL A 27 31.58 -14.15 -2.74
CA VAL A 27 30.33 -13.93 -3.48
C VAL A 27 30.44 -14.40 -4.93
N THR A 28 31.57 -14.13 -5.58
CA THR A 28 31.86 -14.65 -6.94
C THR A 28 31.74 -16.18 -6.98
N ASN A 29 32.36 -16.88 -6.05
CA ASN A 29 32.30 -18.35 -5.99
C ASN A 29 30.86 -18.87 -5.74
N ARG A 30 30.05 -18.16 -4.94
CA ARG A 30 28.64 -18.51 -4.72
C ARG A 30 27.78 -18.32 -5.98
N LEU A 31 28.11 -17.31 -6.78
CA LEU A 31 27.43 -17.10 -8.08
C LEU A 31 27.87 -18.16 -9.10
N LEU A 32 29.17 -18.50 -9.15
CA LEU A 32 29.66 -19.60 -9.99
C LEU A 32 28.97 -20.92 -9.65
N GLU A 33 28.86 -21.26 -8.36
CA GLU A 33 28.10 -22.43 -7.89
C GLU A 33 26.64 -22.39 -8.39
N LEU A 34 25.97 -21.27 -8.23
CA LEU A 34 24.58 -21.12 -8.66
C LEU A 34 24.38 -21.36 -10.16
N PHE A 35 25.35 -20.90 -10.99
CA PHE A 35 25.30 -21.04 -12.45
C PHE A 35 26.04 -22.27 -12.97
N GLY A 36 26.53 -23.15 -12.08
CA GLY A 36 27.21 -24.38 -12.46
C GLY A 36 28.53 -24.17 -13.21
N GLN A 37 29.21 -23.04 -12.96
CA GLN A 37 30.49 -22.72 -13.61
C GLN A 37 31.68 -23.24 -12.82
N MET A 38 32.64 -23.85 -13.54
CA MET A 38 33.85 -24.40 -12.95
C MET A 38 35.06 -23.47 -13.10
N GLU A 39 34.97 -22.49 -13.99
CA GLU A 39 36.03 -21.55 -14.31
C GLU A 39 35.52 -20.13 -14.28
N PHE A 40 36.39 -19.21 -13.88
CA PHE A 40 36.11 -17.78 -13.84
C PHE A 40 37.22 -16.99 -14.51
N SER A 41 36.84 -16.01 -15.32
CA SER A 41 37.71 -14.98 -15.86
C SER A 41 37.25 -13.62 -15.46
N GLU A 42 38.11 -12.84 -14.84
CA GLU A 42 37.82 -11.43 -14.56
C GLU A 42 37.83 -10.64 -15.87
N GLU A 43 36.74 -9.95 -16.14
CA GLU A 43 36.57 -9.10 -17.31
C GLU A 43 36.37 -7.64 -16.88
N ILE A 44 36.92 -6.71 -17.63
CA ILE A 44 36.64 -5.28 -17.43
C ILE A 44 35.21 -5.06 -17.92
N THR A 45 34.36 -4.58 -17.04
CA THR A 45 32.94 -4.34 -17.32
C THR A 45 32.59 -2.85 -17.14
N GLU A 46 31.61 -2.41 -17.89
CA GLU A 46 30.99 -1.09 -17.69
C GLU A 46 29.87 -1.18 -16.66
N GLU A 47 29.58 -0.07 -15.97
CA GLU A 47 28.45 -0.02 -15.03
C GLU A 47 27.13 -0.07 -15.85
N ARG A 48 26.27 -1.03 -15.52
CA ARG A 48 24.97 -1.25 -16.15
C ARG A 48 23.84 -1.19 -15.10
N PRO A 49 22.60 -0.85 -15.50
CA PRO A 49 21.43 -0.95 -14.63
C PRO A 49 21.26 -2.39 -14.11
N LEU A 50 20.98 -2.54 -12.81
CA LEU A 50 20.77 -3.85 -12.18
C LEU A 50 19.69 -4.68 -12.88
N ALA A 51 18.59 -4.02 -13.30
CA ALA A 51 17.49 -4.71 -13.97
C ALA A 51 17.93 -5.42 -15.25
N GLU A 52 18.80 -4.79 -16.06
CA GLU A 52 19.35 -5.37 -17.29
C GLU A 52 20.29 -6.54 -16.99
N ILE A 53 21.15 -6.41 -15.97
CA ILE A 53 22.05 -7.50 -15.55
C ILE A 53 21.23 -8.73 -15.13
N LEU A 54 20.20 -8.54 -14.30
CA LEU A 54 19.34 -9.61 -13.82
C LEU A 54 18.50 -10.23 -14.93
N GLU A 55 17.99 -9.43 -15.88
CA GLU A 55 17.27 -9.89 -17.07
C GLU A 55 18.15 -10.81 -17.92
N ASP A 56 19.39 -10.39 -18.23
CA ASP A 56 20.37 -11.19 -18.97
C ASP A 56 20.72 -12.48 -18.22
N MET A 57 20.87 -12.44 -16.87
CA MET A 57 21.14 -13.62 -16.05
C MET A 57 19.97 -14.61 -16.03
N CYS A 58 18.73 -14.11 -15.97
CA CYS A 58 17.53 -14.94 -16.05
C CYS A 58 17.36 -15.55 -17.44
N THR A 59 17.64 -14.80 -18.50
CA THR A 59 17.66 -15.28 -19.88
C THR A 59 18.69 -16.41 -20.05
N TYR A 60 19.91 -16.21 -19.55
CA TYR A 60 20.93 -17.26 -19.55
C TYR A 60 20.44 -18.50 -18.80
N ALA A 61 19.81 -18.33 -17.64
CA ALA A 61 19.32 -19.46 -16.85
C ALA A 61 18.22 -20.24 -17.59
N PHE A 62 17.31 -19.55 -18.28
CA PHE A 62 16.27 -20.17 -19.09
C PHE A 62 16.87 -20.95 -20.29
N GLU A 63 17.75 -20.32 -21.06
CA GLU A 63 18.41 -20.94 -22.22
C GLU A 63 19.24 -22.18 -21.86
N ASN A 64 19.75 -22.25 -20.62
CA ASN A 64 20.54 -23.40 -20.12
C ASN A 64 19.72 -24.38 -19.26
N GLY A 65 18.37 -24.23 -19.25
CA GLY A 65 17.48 -25.18 -18.56
C GLY A 65 17.56 -25.15 -17.03
N MET A 66 18.04 -24.03 -16.46
CA MET A 66 18.16 -23.87 -15.00
C MET A 66 16.82 -23.43 -14.38
N ILE A 67 15.95 -22.80 -15.16
CA ILE A 67 14.57 -22.44 -14.80
C ILE A 67 13.62 -23.00 -15.88
N GLU A 68 12.38 -23.30 -15.47
CA GLU A 68 11.42 -24.05 -16.30
C GLU A 68 10.80 -23.21 -17.43
N ASP A 69 10.58 -21.93 -17.20
CA ASP A 69 10.02 -20.99 -18.14
C ASP A 69 10.48 -19.55 -17.84
N ASP A 70 10.11 -18.62 -18.70
CA ASP A 70 10.44 -17.20 -18.63
C ASP A 70 9.31 -16.32 -18.04
N SER A 71 8.34 -16.95 -17.37
CA SER A 71 7.25 -16.19 -16.74
C SER A 71 7.78 -15.26 -15.65
N VAL A 72 7.07 -14.14 -15.42
CA VAL A 72 7.45 -13.16 -14.39
C VAL A 72 7.60 -13.81 -13.02
N THR A 73 6.76 -14.78 -12.68
CA THR A 73 6.86 -15.47 -11.39
C THR A 73 8.13 -16.29 -11.27
N VAL A 74 8.51 -17.05 -12.31
CA VAL A 74 9.71 -17.90 -12.29
C VAL A 74 10.98 -17.05 -12.32
N THR A 75 11.03 -16.02 -13.15
CA THR A 75 12.15 -15.08 -13.20
C THR A 75 12.31 -14.31 -11.89
N ASP A 76 11.21 -13.88 -11.23
CA ASP A 76 11.25 -13.23 -9.92
C ASP A 76 11.75 -14.13 -8.79
N LEU A 77 11.47 -15.42 -8.84
CA LEU A 77 12.03 -16.40 -7.90
C LEU A 77 13.54 -16.54 -8.09
N PHE A 78 13.98 -16.55 -9.35
CA PHE A 78 15.40 -16.78 -9.65
C PHE A 78 16.26 -15.54 -9.43
N ASP A 79 15.83 -14.35 -9.88
CA ASP A 79 16.58 -13.12 -9.65
C ASP A 79 16.66 -12.77 -8.15
N THR A 80 15.60 -13.06 -7.39
CA THR A 80 15.61 -12.90 -5.93
C THR A 80 16.62 -13.85 -5.29
N LYS A 81 16.76 -15.09 -5.80
CA LYS A 81 17.78 -16.04 -5.37
C LYS A 81 19.19 -15.52 -5.68
N ILE A 82 19.42 -14.95 -6.87
CA ILE A 82 20.69 -14.31 -7.24
C ILE A 82 21.01 -13.18 -6.26
N MET A 83 20.08 -12.23 -6.06
CA MET A 83 20.29 -11.10 -5.17
C MET A 83 20.45 -11.50 -3.71
N GLY A 84 19.86 -12.63 -3.30
CA GLY A 84 20.03 -13.20 -1.97
C GLY A 84 21.47 -13.53 -1.63
N LEU A 85 22.31 -13.85 -2.65
CA LEU A 85 23.74 -14.13 -2.46
C LEU A 85 24.57 -12.87 -2.15
N LEU A 86 24.09 -11.70 -2.58
CA LEU A 86 24.72 -10.40 -2.34
C LEU A 86 24.17 -9.71 -1.10
N THR A 87 23.03 -10.18 -0.57
CA THR A 87 22.30 -9.47 0.48
C THR A 87 22.93 -9.79 1.85
N PRO A 88 23.41 -8.79 2.62
CA PRO A 88 23.95 -8.96 3.95
C PRO A 88 23.00 -9.71 4.91
N ALA A 89 23.58 -10.40 5.89
CA ALA A 89 22.80 -11.11 6.91
C ALA A 89 21.89 -10.14 7.70
N PRO A 90 20.73 -10.61 8.22
CA PRO A 90 19.81 -9.78 9.01
C PRO A 90 20.48 -9.05 10.17
N SER A 91 21.43 -9.71 10.86
CA SER A 91 22.18 -9.10 11.99
C SER A 91 22.99 -7.88 11.57
N VAL A 92 23.60 -7.90 10.37
CA VAL A 92 24.36 -6.76 9.85
C VAL A 92 23.45 -5.58 9.55
N VAL A 93 22.34 -5.82 8.85
CA VAL A 93 21.39 -4.77 8.48
C VAL A 93 20.78 -4.15 9.73
N ARG A 94 20.35 -4.95 10.70
CA ARG A 94 19.79 -4.49 11.99
C ARG A 94 20.80 -3.69 12.79
N LYS A 95 22.05 -4.13 12.85
CA LYS A 95 23.13 -3.38 13.53
C LYS A 95 23.30 -2.01 12.90
N ASN A 96 23.45 -1.91 11.58
CA ASN A 96 23.63 -0.64 10.89
C ASN A 96 22.42 0.27 11.05
N PHE A 97 21.21 -0.28 10.97
CA PHE A 97 19.99 0.49 11.22
C PHE A 97 19.99 1.13 12.61
N TYR A 98 20.26 0.36 13.66
CA TYR A 98 20.21 0.86 15.02
C TYR A 98 21.39 1.77 15.37
N GLU A 99 22.56 1.61 14.76
CA GLU A 99 23.65 2.59 14.92
C GLU A 99 23.24 3.97 14.33
N LEU A 100 22.64 3.99 13.17
CA LEU A 100 22.10 5.21 12.57
C LEU A 100 20.92 5.79 13.38
N TYR A 101 20.05 4.92 13.89
CA TYR A 101 18.89 5.32 14.69
C TYR A 101 19.30 6.06 15.97
N LYS A 102 20.42 5.71 16.60
CA LYS A 102 20.96 6.45 17.76
C LYS A 102 21.23 7.92 17.46
N THR A 103 21.57 8.23 16.22
CA THR A 103 21.81 9.60 15.77
C THR A 103 20.52 10.28 15.35
N ASN A 104 19.75 9.62 14.49
CA ASN A 104 18.49 10.13 13.97
C ASN A 104 17.67 9.01 13.32
N SER A 105 16.40 8.89 13.69
CA SER A 105 15.50 7.89 13.12
C SER A 105 15.35 7.99 11.59
N LYS A 106 15.42 9.22 11.03
CA LYS A 106 15.35 9.44 9.59
C LYS A 106 16.55 8.85 8.86
N LEU A 107 17.78 8.99 9.41
CA LEU A 107 18.97 8.37 8.80
C LEU A 107 18.86 6.84 8.77
N ALA A 108 18.28 6.23 9.79
CA ALA A 108 18.05 4.80 9.84
C ALA A 108 17.06 4.33 8.78
N THR A 109 15.94 5.05 8.61
CA THR A 109 14.95 4.72 7.59
C THR A 109 15.46 5.01 6.18
N ASP A 110 16.20 6.10 5.96
CA ASP A 110 16.86 6.40 4.67
C ASP A 110 17.83 5.26 4.28
N TYR A 111 18.67 4.80 5.21
CA TYR A 111 19.56 3.64 4.99
C TYR A 111 18.77 2.39 4.60
N TYR A 112 17.73 2.05 5.36
CA TYR A 112 16.99 0.82 5.16
C TYR A 112 16.14 0.86 3.87
N TYR A 113 15.64 2.02 3.49
CA TYR A 113 14.93 2.20 2.22
C TYR A 113 15.88 2.04 1.03
N GLU A 114 17.05 2.70 1.07
CA GLU A 114 18.08 2.54 0.05
C GLU A 114 18.58 1.09 -0.04
N PHE A 115 18.80 0.44 1.10
CA PHE A 115 19.14 -0.99 1.16
C PHE A 115 18.09 -1.83 0.44
N SER A 116 16.80 -1.61 0.72
CA SER A 116 15.69 -2.36 0.10
C SER A 116 15.61 -2.17 -1.43
N LYS A 117 16.00 -1.01 -1.94
CA LYS A 117 16.13 -0.74 -3.39
C LYS A 117 17.36 -1.44 -3.98
N ARG A 118 18.51 -1.31 -3.33
CA ARG A 118 19.77 -1.90 -3.79
C ARG A 118 19.75 -3.42 -3.84
N THR A 119 19.00 -4.06 -2.96
CA THR A 119 18.82 -5.53 -2.98
C THR A 119 17.78 -5.99 -4.01
N ASN A 120 17.19 -5.09 -4.81
CA ASN A 120 16.08 -5.39 -5.73
C ASN A 120 14.83 -5.97 -5.02
N TYR A 121 14.71 -5.80 -3.71
CA TYR A 121 13.47 -6.11 -3.01
C TYR A 121 12.36 -5.10 -3.42
N ILE A 122 12.73 -3.83 -3.54
CA ILE A 122 11.93 -2.79 -4.18
C ILE A 122 12.41 -2.69 -5.63
N ARG A 123 11.57 -3.09 -6.58
CA ARG A 123 11.88 -3.10 -8.02
C ARG A 123 11.62 -1.75 -8.65
N ILE A 124 12.64 -0.88 -8.64
CA ILE A 124 12.54 0.52 -9.08
C ILE A 124 12.14 0.62 -10.56
N ASP A 125 12.65 -0.29 -11.40
CA ASP A 125 12.33 -0.37 -12.83
C ASP A 125 10.83 -0.58 -13.09
N ARG A 126 10.15 -1.35 -12.25
CA ARG A 126 8.69 -1.57 -12.34
C ARG A 126 7.91 -0.37 -11.83
N ILE A 127 8.33 0.20 -10.69
CA ILE A 127 7.69 1.37 -10.09
C ILE A 127 7.76 2.59 -11.00
N ALA A 128 8.85 2.72 -11.76
CA ALA A 128 9.01 3.80 -12.74
C ALA A 128 7.98 3.79 -13.88
N LYS A 129 7.25 2.67 -14.07
CA LYS A 129 6.20 2.53 -15.07
C LYS A 129 4.84 3.00 -14.60
N ASP A 130 4.65 3.22 -13.27
CA ASP A 130 3.40 3.69 -12.69
C ASP A 130 3.04 5.08 -13.26
N GLU A 131 1.75 5.26 -13.58
CA GLU A 131 1.23 6.58 -13.94
C GLU A 131 0.72 7.28 -12.70
N LYS A 132 1.10 8.56 -12.53
CA LYS A 132 0.76 9.35 -11.35
C LYS A 132 0.40 10.77 -11.74
N TRP A 133 -0.68 11.27 -11.17
CA TRP A 133 -1.09 12.68 -11.30
C TRP A 133 -1.82 13.16 -10.05
N VAL A 134 -2.02 14.47 -9.98
CA VAL A 134 -2.74 15.12 -8.88
C VAL A 134 -3.90 15.90 -9.49
N THR A 135 -5.07 15.82 -8.87
CA THR A 135 -6.26 16.58 -9.29
C THR A 135 -6.82 17.39 -8.14
N GLU A 136 -7.14 18.65 -8.41
CA GLU A 136 -7.84 19.54 -7.47
C GLU A 136 -9.29 19.11 -7.30
N THR A 137 -9.76 19.04 -6.06
CA THR A 137 -11.11 18.64 -5.71
C THR A 137 -11.71 19.60 -4.68
N PRO A 138 -13.02 19.56 -4.38
CA PRO A 138 -13.62 20.32 -3.29
C PRO A 138 -13.02 20.02 -1.90
N TYR A 139 -12.28 18.94 -1.77
CA TYR A 139 -11.61 18.48 -0.54
C TYR A 139 -10.10 18.76 -0.53
N GLY A 140 -9.60 19.46 -1.53
CA GLY A 140 -8.18 19.71 -1.79
C GLY A 140 -7.60 18.74 -2.83
N PRO A 141 -6.27 18.82 -3.09
CA PRO A 141 -5.62 17.98 -4.08
C PRO A 141 -5.63 16.51 -3.65
N ILE A 142 -6.00 15.61 -4.57
CA ILE A 142 -5.99 14.15 -4.40
C ILE A 142 -4.96 13.55 -5.35
N ASP A 143 -4.19 12.59 -4.84
CA ASP A 143 -3.19 11.86 -5.61
C ASP A 143 -3.84 10.63 -6.27
N ILE A 144 -3.57 10.42 -7.55
CA ILE A 144 -4.05 9.26 -8.31
C ILE A 144 -2.85 8.49 -8.85
N THR A 145 -2.91 7.18 -8.76
CA THR A 145 -1.90 6.27 -9.31
C THR A 145 -2.55 5.11 -10.04
N ILE A 146 -2.14 4.83 -11.27
CA ILE A 146 -2.35 3.53 -11.92
C ILE A 146 -1.10 2.69 -11.61
N ASN A 147 -1.27 1.68 -10.76
CA ASN A 147 -0.14 0.90 -10.28
C ASN A 147 0.19 -0.25 -11.25
N LEU A 148 1.37 -0.19 -11.84
CA LEU A 148 1.92 -1.20 -12.76
C LEU A 148 3.03 -2.03 -12.12
N SER A 149 3.45 -1.70 -10.90
CA SER A 149 4.53 -2.38 -10.18
C SER A 149 4.13 -3.74 -9.62
N LYS A 150 2.82 -3.95 -9.40
CA LYS A 150 2.26 -5.25 -8.99
C LYS A 150 1.99 -6.09 -10.25
N PRO A 151 2.79 -7.14 -10.53
CA PRO A 151 2.58 -7.95 -11.72
C PRO A 151 1.20 -8.62 -11.68
N GLU A 152 0.52 -8.60 -12.81
CA GLU A 152 -0.66 -9.43 -13.02
C GLU A 152 -0.20 -10.90 -13.09
N LYS A 153 -0.95 -11.78 -12.43
CA LYS A 153 -0.62 -13.20 -12.45
C LYS A 153 -0.88 -13.78 -13.83
N ASP A 154 0.15 -14.41 -14.42
CA ASP A 154 -0.01 -15.18 -15.65
C ASP A 154 -1.04 -16.30 -15.43
N PRO A 155 -2.00 -16.51 -16.33
CA PRO A 155 -2.96 -17.63 -16.24
C PRO A 155 -2.29 -19.00 -16.07
N ARG A 156 -1.11 -19.19 -16.67
CA ARG A 156 -0.29 -20.41 -16.52
C ARG A 156 0.17 -20.58 -15.07
N ASP A 157 0.63 -19.49 -14.43
CA ASP A 157 1.07 -19.49 -13.04
C ASP A 157 -0.09 -19.71 -12.08
N ILE A 158 -1.28 -19.17 -12.38
CA ILE A 158 -2.50 -19.42 -11.60
C ILE A 158 -2.86 -20.90 -11.64
N ALA A 159 -2.79 -21.54 -12.82
CA ALA A 159 -3.08 -22.95 -12.99
C ALA A 159 -2.06 -23.83 -12.23
N LYS A 160 -0.76 -23.54 -12.35
CA LYS A 160 0.32 -24.23 -11.61
C LYS A 160 0.15 -24.06 -10.10
N ALA A 161 -0.14 -22.85 -9.63
CA ALA A 161 -0.36 -22.55 -8.21
C ALA A 161 -1.58 -23.29 -7.64
N GLY A 162 -2.64 -23.50 -8.44
CA GLY A 162 -3.83 -24.27 -8.05
C GLY A 162 -3.52 -25.76 -7.85
N GLN A 163 -2.51 -26.30 -8.52
CA GLN A 163 -2.06 -27.69 -8.42
C GLN A 163 -0.94 -27.89 -7.39
N ALA A 164 -0.28 -26.83 -6.96
CA ALA A 164 0.83 -26.89 -6.02
C ALA A 164 0.36 -27.33 -4.62
N LYS A 165 1.19 -28.16 -3.96
CA LYS A 165 0.94 -28.54 -2.56
C LYS A 165 0.97 -27.28 -1.70
N LYS A 166 -0.11 -27.02 -0.96
CA LYS A 166 -0.17 -25.89 -0.02
C LYS A 166 0.85 -26.09 1.10
N SER A 167 1.79 -25.17 1.22
CA SER A 167 2.73 -25.11 2.33
C SER A 167 2.10 -24.27 3.46
N GLY A 168 2.24 -24.72 4.72
CA GLY A 168 1.89 -23.91 5.88
C GLY A 168 3.03 -23.02 6.39
N TYR A 169 4.14 -22.93 5.64
CA TYR A 169 5.32 -22.14 6.00
C TYR A 169 5.84 -21.35 4.78
N PRO A 170 5.99 -20.03 4.93
CA PRO A 170 5.43 -19.17 5.99
C PRO A 170 3.89 -19.20 6.02
N SER A 171 3.28 -18.94 7.19
CA SER A 171 1.81 -19.01 7.33
C SER A 171 1.07 -17.93 6.51
N CYS A 172 1.68 -16.76 6.31
CA CYS A 172 1.18 -15.71 5.42
C CYS A 172 2.33 -14.81 4.92
N LEU A 173 2.00 -13.85 4.05
CA LEU A 173 2.96 -12.92 3.44
C LEU A 173 3.62 -11.94 4.44
N LEU A 174 3.08 -11.80 5.65
CA LEU A 174 3.58 -10.88 6.68
C LEU A 174 4.34 -11.60 7.81
N CYS A 175 4.34 -12.94 7.85
CA CYS A 175 5.07 -13.66 8.88
C CYS A 175 6.59 -13.43 8.78
N MET A 176 7.25 -13.33 9.94
CA MET A 176 8.70 -13.07 10.01
C MET A 176 9.53 -14.14 9.29
N GLU A 177 8.99 -15.34 9.15
CA GLU A 177 9.59 -16.47 8.44
C GLU A 177 9.79 -16.21 6.93
N ASN A 178 9.19 -15.15 6.40
CA ASN A 178 9.48 -14.70 5.04
C ASN A 178 10.91 -14.17 4.88
N GLU A 179 11.57 -13.68 5.93
CA GLU A 179 12.94 -13.16 5.85
C GLU A 179 13.90 -14.25 5.35
N GLY A 180 14.42 -14.09 4.15
CA GLY A 180 15.32 -15.08 3.52
C GLY A 180 14.62 -16.27 2.87
N TYR A 181 13.29 -16.34 2.85
CA TYR A 181 12.56 -17.48 2.28
C TYR A 181 12.72 -17.56 0.76
N ALA A 182 12.95 -18.78 0.26
CA ALA A 182 13.20 -19.00 -1.16
C ALA A 182 11.97 -18.78 -2.07
N GLY A 183 10.77 -18.85 -1.49
CA GLY A 183 9.55 -18.76 -2.27
C GLY A 183 9.23 -20.02 -3.09
N HIS A 184 8.12 -19.97 -3.79
CA HIS A 184 7.66 -20.96 -4.78
C HIS A 184 6.56 -20.33 -5.64
N ILE A 185 6.03 -21.03 -6.63
CA ILE A 185 5.06 -20.51 -7.61
C ILE A 185 3.83 -19.83 -6.98
N SER A 186 3.44 -20.21 -5.77
CA SER A 186 2.30 -19.64 -5.04
C SER A 186 2.70 -18.64 -3.94
N HIS A 187 4.00 -18.46 -3.68
CA HIS A 187 4.51 -17.62 -2.60
C HIS A 187 5.81 -16.92 -3.03
N PRO A 188 5.89 -15.59 -2.95
CA PRO A 188 7.04 -14.85 -3.45
C PRO A 188 8.34 -15.18 -2.70
N ALA A 189 9.46 -15.17 -3.42
CA ALA A 189 10.79 -15.23 -2.83
C ALA A 189 11.11 -13.96 -2.01
N ARG A 190 11.92 -14.12 -0.95
CA ARG A 190 12.32 -13.08 -0.01
C ARG A 190 13.79 -13.20 0.44
N GLN A 191 14.65 -13.87 -0.34
CA GLN A 191 16.05 -14.04 0.01
C GLN A 191 16.81 -12.71 0.10
N ASN A 192 16.38 -11.72 -0.64
CA ASN A 192 16.89 -10.33 -0.67
C ASN A 192 16.17 -9.39 0.29
N HIS A 193 15.26 -9.89 1.13
CA HIS A 193 14.46 -9.11 2.07
C HIS A 193 15.00 -9.22 3.49
N ARG A 194 14.98 -8.10 4.24
CA ARG A 194 15.31 -8.01 5.66
C ARG A 194 14.26 -7.22 6.40
N ILE A 195 14.03 -7.53 7.67
CA ILE A 195 13.05 -6.89 8.53
C ILE A 195 13.72 -6.29 9.76
N ILE A 196 13.19 -5.18 10.25
CA ILE A 196 13.72 -4.45 11.41
C ILE A 196 12.81 -4.69 12.62
N PRO A 197 13.29 -5.33 13.70
CA PRO A 197 12.49 -5.49 14.91
C PRO A 197 12.29 -4.14 15.63
N ILE A 198 11.07 -3.88 16.06
CA ILE A 198 10.68 -2.70 16.87
C ILE A 198 9.76 -3.15 18.01
N LYS A 199 9.53 -2.27 18.98
CA LYS A 199 8.56 -2.51 20.06
C LYS A 199 7.46 -1.46 20.02
N LEU A 200 6.20 -1.91 20.13
CA LEU A 200 5.02 -1.06 20.22
C LEU A 200 4.13 -1.59 21.35
N ASP A 201 3.80 -0.72 22.31
CA ASP A 201 3.04 -1.06 23.52
C ASP A 201 3.61 -2.32 24.23
N GLY A 202 4.96 -2.38 24.32
CA GLY A 202 5.69 -3.49 24.93
C GLY A 202 5.73 -4.80 24.12
N GLN A 203 5.03 -4.91 23.00
CA GLN A 203 4.99 -6.08 22.13
C GLN A 203 6.03 -6.02 21.02
N ASP A 204 6.45 -7.19 20.53
CA ASP A 204 7.42 -7.31 19.44
C ASP A 204 6.70 -7.15 18.09
N TYR A 205 7.15 -6.19 17.29
CA TYR A 205 6.75 -5.91 15.93
C TYR A 205 7.95 -5.88 14.99
N PHE A 206 7.69 -5.90 13.71
CA PHE A 206 8.70 -5.69 12.67
C PHE A 206 8.28 -4.60 11.72
N LEU A 207 9.26 -3.86 11.24
CA LEU A 207 9.14 -2.90 10.14
C LEU A 207 9.72 -3.53 8.87
N GLN A 208 8.98 -3.45 7.76
CA GLN A 208 9.45 -3.76 6.41
C GLN A 208 8.88 -2.76 5.41
N TYR A 209 9.59 -2.52 4.30
CA TYR A 209 8.99 -1.78 3.19
C TYR A 209 8.08 -2.67 2.35
N SER A 210 7.10 -2.06 1.70
CA SER A 210 6.30 -2.73 0.68
C SER A 210 7.07 -2.75 -0.64
N PRO A 211 7.19 -3.90 -1.32
CA PRO A 211 7.87 -3.93 -2.61
C PRO A 211 7.12 -3.17 -3.72
N TYR A 212 5.84 -2.84 -3.51
CA TYR A 212 5.01 -2.16 -4.51
C TYR A 212 5.06 -0.64 -4.43
N VAL A 213 5.55 -0.07 -3.33
CA VAL A 213 5.77 1.37 -3.10
C VAL A 213 4.66 2.25 -3.66
N TYR A 214 3.43 2.08 -3.18
CA TYR A 214 2.30 2.91 -3.59
C TYR A 214 2.53 4.41 -3.34
N TYR A 215 3.34 4.73 -2.34
CA TYR A 215 3.82 6.08 -1.99
C TYR A 215 5.21 6.01 -1.36
N ASN A 216 5.88 7.15 -1.21
CA ASN A 216 7.27 7.20 -0.75
C ASN A 216 7.46 6.49 0.60
N GLU A 217 8.41 5.55 0.64
CA GLU A 217 8.75 4.74 1.81
C GLU A 217 7.55 3.96 2.40
N HIS A 218 6.62 3.54 1.53
CA HIS A 218 5.49 2.70 1.97
C HIS A 218 6.00 1.49 2.72
N CYS A 219 5.62 1.36 3.99
CA CYS A 219 6.05 0.31 4.89
C CYS A 219 4.88 -0.42 5.53
N ILE A 220 5.15 -1.63 5.98
CA ILE A 220 4.26 -2.47 6.76
C ILE A 220 4.90 -2.68 8.14
N ILE A 221 4.11 -2.46 9.17
CA ILE A 221 4.46 -2.69 10.56
C ILE A 221 3.62 -3.87 11.03
N PHE A 222 4.20 -5.03 11.28
CA PHE A 222 3.43 -6.25 11.56
C PHE A 222 3.85 -6.89 12.88
N ASN A 223 2.87 -7.50 13.54
CA ASN A 223 3.07 -8.21 14.79
C ASN A 223 3.98 -9.43 14.57
N LYS A 224 4.88 -9.70 15.49
CA LYS A 224 5.67 -10.94 15.49
C LYS A 224 4.79 -12.19 15.52
N GLU A 225 3.72 -12.14 16.29
CA GLU A 225 2.76 -13.24 16.42
C GLU A 225 1.70 -13.14 15.30
N HIS A 226 1.40 -14.28 14.67
CA HIS A 226 0.35 -14.36 13.65
C HIS A 226 -1.04 -14.36 14.34
N THR A 227 -1.51 -13.18 14.69
CA THR A 227 -2.80 -12.97 15.33
C THR A 227 -3.72 -12.13 14.45
N PRO A 228 -5.04 -12.34 14.44
CA PRO A 228 -5.95 -11.54 13.65
C PRO A 228 -5.91 -10.05 14.02
N MET A 229 -6.18 -9.20 13.04
CA MET A 229 -6.40 -7.77 13.25
C MET A 229 -7.60 -7.52 14.15
N LYS A 230 -7.48 -6.51 14.99
CA LYS A 230 -8.56 -6.05 15.87
C LYS A 230 -8.40 -4.56 16.12
N ILE A 231 -9.45 -3.79 15.87
CA ILE A 231 -9.47 -2.37 16.22
C ILE A 231 -9.96 -2.21 17.66
N ASP A 232 -9.03 -1.84 18.53
CA ASP A 232 -9.25 -1.58 19.94
C ASP A 232 -8.31 -0.50 20.48
N LYS A 233 -8.35 -0.25 21.79
CA LYS A 233 -7.51 0.76 22.46
C LYS A 233 -6.01 0.58 22.17
N ALA A 234 -5.53 -0.67 22.09
CA ALA A 234 -4.10 -0.94 21.90
C ALA A 234 -3.62 -0.50 20.51
N VAL A 235 -4.45 -0.58 19.47
CA VAL A 235 -4.12 -0.13 18.12
C VAL A 235 -3.80 1.36 18.11
N PHE A 236 -4.63 2.20 18.75
CA PHE A 236 -4.38 3.65 18.80
C PHE A 236 -3.04 3.97 19.47
N LYS A 237 -2.74 3.28 20.58
CA LYS A 237 -1.46 3.44 21.26
C LYS A 237 -0.29 3.03 20.39
N LYS A 238 -0.36 1.87 19.74
CA LYS A 238 0.71 1.33 18.89
C LYS A 238 1.03 2.23 17.71
N ILE A 239 0.03 2.74 16.99
CA ILE A 239 0.28 3.64 15.84
C ILE A 239 0.85 5.00 16.30
N LEU A 240 0.42 5.53 17.45
CA LEU A 240 0.98 6.75 18.05
C LEU A 240 2.43 6.53 18.54
N GLU A 241 2.73 5.39 19.14
CA GLU A 241 4.10 5.02 19.52
C GLU A 241 5.00 4.82 18.29
N PHE A 242 4.47 4.23 17.19
CA PHE A 242 5.23 4.14 15.95
C PHE A 242 5.60 5.52 15.41
N VAL A 243 4.66 6.45 15.39
CA VAL A 243 4.90 7.84 14.97
C VAL A 243 5.88 8.55 15.92
N LYS A 244 5.88 8.19 17.21
CA LYS A 244 6.91 8.68 18.16
C LYS A 244 8.30 8.16 17.81
N LEU A 245 8.43 6.88 17.41
CA LEU A 245 9.70 6.29 16.97
C LEU A 245 10.18 6.91 15.64
N PHE A 246 9.25 7.18 14.73
CA PHE A 246 9.51 7.69 13.38
C PHE A 246 8.64 8.93 13.08
N PRO A 247 8.98 10.12 13.65
CA PRO A 247 8.11 11.30 13.54
C PRO A 247 7.91 11.84 12.12
N HIS A 248 8.71 11.41 11.18
CA HIS A 248 8.62 11.76 9.76
C HIS A 248 7.71 10.82 8.96
N TYR A 249 7.06 9.84 9.62
CA TYR A 249 6.14 8.89 9.02
C TYR A 249 4.69 9.17 9.42
N THR A 250 3.79 8.82 8.53
CA THR A 250 2.38 8.55 8.82
C THR A 250 2.22 7.06 9.06
N ALA A 251 1.34 6.64 9.95
CA ALA A 251 0.97 5.24 10.16
C ALA A 251 -0.54 5.10 10.40
N GLY A 252 -1.13 4.01 9.93
CA GLY A 252 -2.54 3.72 10.15
C GLY A 252 -2.84 2.24 10.05
N SER A 253 -4.03 1.86 10.47
CA SER A 253 -4.56 0.51 10.37
C SER A 253 -5.72 0.44 9.39
N ASN A 254 -5.80 -0.61 8.59
CA ASN A 254 -7.07 -0.96 7.97
C ASN A 254 -8.11 -1.27 9.05
N ALA A 255 -9.39 -1.16 8.69
CA ALA A 255 -10.47 -1.66 9.52
C ALA A 255 -10.39 -3.19 9.66
N ASP A 256 -10.89 -3.70 10.78
CA ASP A 256 -10.86 -5.13 11.14
C ASP A 256 -12.07 -5.94 10.67
N LEU A 257 -13.03 -5.29 10.00
CA LEU A 257 -14.23 -5.95 9.47
C LEU A 257 -14.10 -6.20 7.96
N PRO A 258 -14.71 -7.28 7.45
CA PRO A 258 -14.83 -7.52 6.00
C PRO A 258 -15.46 -6.33 5.27
N ILE A 259 -15.25 -6.25 3.95
CA ILE A 259 -15.79 -5.19 3.06
C ILE A 259 -15.10 -3.82 3.25
N VAL A 260 -14.89 -3.40 4.50
CA VAL A 260 -14.25 -2.11 4.84
C VAL A 260 -12.81 -2.25 5.31
N GLY A 261 -12.31 -3.48 5.43
CA GLY A 261 -10.95 -3.81 5.85
C GLY A 261 -9.99 -4.03 4.68
N GLY A 262 -8.73 -4.33 5.02
CA GLY A 262 -7.69 -4.72 4.06
C GLY A 262 -7.78 -6.19 3.65
N SER A 263 -6.86 -6.62 2.79
CA SER A 263 -6.81 -7.98 2.25
C SER A 263 -6.27 -9.04 3.21
N ILE A 264 -5.54 -8.66 4.26
CA ILE A 264 -4.92 -9.57 5.24
C ILE A 264 -5.46 -9.23 6.63
N LEU A 265 -6.62 -9.79 6.98
CA LEU A 265 -7.23 -9.60 8.30
C LEU A 265 -6.72 -10.61 9.34
N SER A 266 -6.05 -11.69 8.89
CA SER A 266 -5.58 -12.77 9.75
C SER A 266 -4.28 -12.48 10.49
N HIS A 267 -3.56 -11.41 10.13
CA HIS A 267 -2.30 -11.03 10.74
C HIS A 267 -2.31 -9.54 11.10
N ASP A 268 -2.18 -9.22 12.38
CA ASP A 268 -2.18 -7.86 12.92
C ASP A 268 -1.02 -7.04 12.33
N HIS A 269 -1.37 -5.97 11.62
CA HIS A 269 -0.41 -5.10 10.95
C HIS A 269 -0.96 -3.68 10.73
N PHE A 270 -0.03 -2.75 10.59
CA PHE A 270 -0.26 -1.37 10.21
C PHE A 270 0.47 -1.06 8.90
N GLN A 271 0.05 0.00 8.23
CA GLN A 271 0.77 0.54 7.08
C GLN A 271 1.23 1.97 7.40
N GLY A 272 2.39 2.33 6.91
CA GLY A 272 2.96 3.65 7.13
C GLY A 272 3.93 4.06 6.04
N GLY A 273 4.58 5.21 6.22
CA GLY A 273 5.60 5.70 5.32
C GLY A 273 5.79 7.22 5.38
N ARG A 274 6.78 7.71 4.66
CA ARG A 274 7.11 9.13 4.60
C ARG A 274 6.32 9.81 3.48
N TYR A 275 5.05 10.05 3.74
CA TYR A 275 4.14 10.67 2.79
C TYR A 275 3.11 11.55 3.49
N VAL A 276 2.82 12.72 2.90
CA VAL A 276 1.79 13.63 3.39
C VAL A 276 0.56 13.49 2.51
N PHE A 277 -0.38 12.69 2.98
CA PHE A 277 -1.62 12.42 2.26
C PHE A 277 -2.55 13.64 2.16
N ALA A 278 -3.44 13.64 1.17
CA ALA A 278 -4.42 14.69 0.95
C ALA A 278 -5.28 14.95 2.21
N MET A 279 -5.76 13.90 2.87
CA MET A 279 -6.55 14.01 4.11
C MET A 279 -5.80 14.73 5.23
N ALA A 280 -4.46 14.59 5.32
CA ALA A 280 -3.66 15.29 6.32
C ALA A 280 -3.68 16.82 6.15
N LYS A 281 -3.87 17.29 4.91
CA LYS A 281 -3.94 18.72 4.56
C LYS A 281 -5.35 19.30 4.69
N ALA A 282 -6.37 18.43 4.80
CA ALA A 282 -7.76 18.84 4.85
C ALA A 282 -8.06 19.63 6.13
N PRO A 283 -8.75 20.79 6.02
CA PRO A 283 -9.13 21.60 7.18
C PRO A 283 -10.26 20.93 7.98
N TYR A 284 -10.54 21.47 9.15
CA TYR A 284 -11.76 21.14 9.87
C TYR A 284 -12.98 21.78 9.19
N ASP A 285 -14.09 21.04 9.11
CA ASP A 285 -15.41 21.62 8.87
C ASP A 285 -15.87 22.37 10.14
N ARG A 286 -15.68 21.72 11.29
CA ARG A 286 -15.92 22.32 12.61
C ARG A 286 -15.10 21.62 13.68
N THR A 287 -14.82 22.34 14.76
CA THR A 287 -14.23 21.80 15.98
C THR A 287 -15.29 21.67 17.08
N PHE A 288 -15.04 20.78 18.04
CA PHE A 288 -15.90 20.60 19.20
C PHE A 288 -15.06 20.27 20.44
N THR A 289 -15.62 20.49 21.63
CA THR A 289 -15.00 20.08 22.88
C THR A 289 -15.38 18.63 23.18
N LEU A 290 -14.39 17.80 23.48
CA LEU A 290 -14.61 16.41 23.90
C LEU A 290 -14.57 16.39 25.44
N PRO A 291 -15.70 16.13 26.14
CA PRO A 291 -15.77 16.17 27.59
C PRO A 291 -14.79 15.19 28.24
N GLY A 292 -14.03 15.67 29.22
CA GLY A 292 -12.96 14.90 29.89
C GLY A 292 -11.62 14.85 29.15
N TYR A 293 -11.55 15.52 27.98
CA TYR A 293 -10.34 15.59 27.13
C TYR A 293 -10.15 17.00 26.57
N GLU A 294 -10.43 18.03 27.37
CA GLU A 294 -10.45 19.44 26.97
C GLU A 294 -9.08 19.96 26.50
N ASP A 295 -7.99 19.29 26.86
CA ASP A 295 -6.64 19.60 26.40
C ASP A 295 -6.37 19.15 24.94
N LEU A 296 -7.27 18.34 24.36
CA LEU A 296 -7.19 17.92 22.98
C LEU A 296 -8.00 18.86 22.07
N THR A 297 -7.48 19.13 20.88
CA THR A 297 -8.30 19.67 19.82
C THR A 297 -9.04 18.52 19.14
N ALA A 298 -10.36 18.58 19.08
CA ALA A 298 -11.20 17.61 18.38
C ALA A 298 -12.05 18.30 17.31
N GLY A 299 -12.29 17.65 16.18
CA GLY A 299 -13.13 18.21 15.13
C GLY A 299 -13.44 17.25 14.00
N ILE A 300 -14.45 17.59 13.21
CA ILE A 300 -14.82 16.92 11.97
C ILE A 300 -13.94 17.48 10.84
N VAL A 301 -13.31 16.60 10.08
CA VAL A 301 -12.46 16.98 8.94
C VAL A 301 -13.32 17.20 7.69
N LYS A 302 -13.02 18.24 6.93
CA LYS A 302 -13.62 18.47 5.60
C LYS A 302 -13.07 17.44 4.61
N TRP A 303 -13.69 16.28 4.60
CA TRP A 303 -13.25 15.12 3.81
C TRP A 303 -14.48 14.39 3.22
N PRO A 304 -14.36 13.67 2.06
CA PRO A 304 -15.50 12.93 1.51
C PRO A 304 -16.03 11.86 2.46
N MET A 305 -15.16 11.27 3.27
CA MET A 305 -15.52 10.30 4.29
C MET A 305 -15.70 10.95 5.67
N SER A 306 -16.28 10.21 6.61
CA SER A 306 -16.60 10.69 7.95
C SER A 306 -15.40 10.57 8.89
N VAL A 307 -14.72 11.67 9.16
CA VAL A 307 -13.46 11.69 9.91
C VAL A 307 -13.56 12.61 11.13
N ILE A 308 -13.23 12.05 12.31
CA ILE A 308 -12.97 12.82 13.53
C ILE A 308 -11.46 12.90 13.70
N ARG A 309 -10.92 14.10 13.81
CA ARG A 309 -9.49 14.35 14.07
C ARG A 309 -9.27 14.80 15.49
N LEU A 310 -8.32 14.14 16.16
CA LEU A 310 -7.80 14.53 17.47
C LEU A 310 -6.37 15.04 17.34
N GLN A 311 -6.03 16.10 18.06
CA GLN A 311 -4.66 16.62 18.15
C GLN A 311 -4.29 16.84 19.62
N GLY A 312 -3.08 16.45 20.01
CA GLY A 312 -2.59 16.59 21.37
C GLY A 312 -1.10 16.25 21.53
N LYS A 313 -0.58 16.42 22.75
CA LYS A 313 0.82 16.14 23.08
C LYS A 313 1.02 14.80 23.79
N ASP A 314 -0.03 14.29 24.42
CA ASP A 314 0.04 13.12 25.27
C ASP A 314 -0.59 11.89 24.58
N ILE A 315 0.21 10.84 24.36
CA ILE A 315 -0.21 9.60 23.69
C ILE A 315 -1.29 8.88 24.50
N ASP A 316 -1.18 8.84 25.82
CA ASP A 316 -2.12 8.10 26.65
C ASP A 316 -3.48 8.80 26.68
N GLN A 317 -3.51 10.14 26.74
CA GLN A 317 -4.74 10.94 26.65
C GLN A 317 -5.39 10.77 25.25
N MET A 318 -4.60 10.87 24.17
CA MET A 318 -5.05 10.64 22.81
C MET A 318 -5.65 9.23 22.64
N THR A 319 -4.98 8.23 23.20
CA THR A 319 -5.42 6.83 23.18
C THR A 319 -6.73 6.63 23.91
N GLN A 320 -6.91 7.27 25.08
CA GLN A 320 -8.16 7.17 25.86
C GLN A 320 -9.32 7.86 25.14
N ALA A 321 -9.11 9.05 24.59
CA ALA A 321 -10.11 9.78 23.81
C ALA A 321 -10.54 8.99 22.57
N ALA A 322 -9.59 8.44 21.81
CA ALA A 322 -9.90 7.61 20.66
C ALA A 322 -10.66 6.34 21.03
N ASN A 323 -10.31 5.70 22.14
CA ASN A 323 -11.03 4.54 22.65
C ASN A 323 -12.45 4.88 23.14
N HIS A 324 -12.65 6.05 23.71
CA HIS A 324 -13.98 6.55 24.08
C HIS A 324 -14.86 6.69 22.83
N ILE A 325 -14.37 7.35 21.80
CA ILE A 325 -15.08 7.48 20.51
C ILE A 325 -15.35 6.12 19.87
N LEU A 326 -14.38 5.20 19.85
CA LEU A 326 -14.56 3.85 19.31
C LEU A 326 -15.64 3.07 20.06
N THR A 327 -15.66 3.18 21.40
CA THR A 327 -16.63 2.46 22.23
C THR A 327 -18.05 2.93 21.95
N LEU A 328 -18.26 4.23 21.86
CA LEU A 328 -19.55 4.79 21.51
C LEU A 328 -19.95 4.43 20.07
N TRP A 329 -19.00 4.55 19.13
CA TRP A 329 -19.26 4.21 17.72
C TRP A 329 -19.66 2.75 17.55
N LYS A 330 -18.99 1.81 18.23
CA LYS A 330 -19.30 0.37 18.12
C LYS A 330 -20.73 0.02 18.55
N SER A 331 -21.35 0.81 19.40
CA SER A 331 -22.74 0.59 19.87
C SER A 331 -23.75 1.57 19.26
N TYR A 332 -23.30 2.50 18.38
CA TYR A 332 -24.16 3.55 17.86
C TYR A 332 -25.04 3.07 16.71
N THR A 333 -26.33 3.30 16.86
CA THR A 333 -27.34 3.10 15.81
C THR A 333 -28.09 4.41 15.56
N ASP A 334 -28.22 4.78 14.28
CA ASP A 334 -29.01 5.91 13.80
C ASP A 334 -29.79 5.46 12.55
N GLU A 335 -30.99 4.97 12.75
CA GLU A 335 -31.84 4.43 11.69
C GLU A 335 -32.12 5.48 10.59
N ALA A 336 -32.24 6.77 10.96
CA ALA A 336 -32.48 7.84 10.02
C ALA A 336 -31.30 8.08 9.05
N ALA A 337 -30.09 7.70 9.46
CA ALA A 337 -28.88 7.72 8.63
C ALA A 337 -28.51 6.35 8.07
N PHE A 338 -29.35 5.33 8.24
CA PHE A 338 -29.12 3.93 7.91
C PHE A 338 -27.87 3.33 8.59
N ILE A 339 -27.52 3.80 9.77
CA ILE A 339 -26.40 3.30 10.56
C ILE A 339 -26.95 2.31 11.60
N PHE A 340 -26.53 1.06 11.50
CA PHE A 340 -26.83 0.01 12.44
C PHE A 340 -25.53 -0.54 13.02
N SER A 341 -25.44 -0.56 14.35
CA SER A 341 -24.27 -1.12 15.04
C SER A 341 -24.19 -2.65 14.87
N GLU A 342 -25.37 -3.29 14.76
CA GLU A 342 -25.51 -4.74 14.68
C GLU A 342 -26.79 -5.12 13.92
N THR A 343 -26.74 -6.21 13.14
CA THR A 343 -27.92 -6.90 12.60
C THR A 343 -27.72 -8.41 12.74
N ASP A 344 -28.70 -9.09 13.34
CA ASP A 344 -28.69 -10.54 13.56
C ASP A 344 -27.39 -11.07 14.24
N GLY A 345 -26.85 -10.31 15.20
CA GLY A 345 -25.62 -10.65 15.93
C GLY A 345 -24.33 -10.31 15.19
N THR A 346 -24.41 -9.71 13.99
CA THR A 346 -23.24 -9.27 13.21
C THR A 346 -22.96 -7.80 13.48
N LEU A 347 -21.76 -7.49 13.98
CA LEU A 347 -21.31 -6.12 14.24
C LEU A 347 -20.88 -5.44 12.93
N HIS A 348 -21.21 -4.14 12.79
CA HIS A 348 -20.97 -3.37 11.57
C HIS A 348 -20.04 -2.18 11.76
N ASN A 349 -20.00 -1.57 12.94
CA ASN A 349 -19.24 -0.36 13.18
C ASN A 349 -17.80 -0.64 13.58
N THR A 350 -16.87 0.02 12.89
CA THR A 350 -15.43 0.00 13.19
C THR A 350 -14.78 1.33 12.78
N ILE A 351 -13.47 1.47 12.99
CA ILE A 351 -12.71 2.67 12.65
C ILE A 351 -11.47 2.29 11.85
N THR A 352 -11.10 3.13 10.87
CA THR A 352 -9.78 3.14 10.23
C THR A 352 -8.98 4.28 10.87
N PRO A 353 -8.03 3.99 11.82
CA PRO A 353 -7.25 5.01 12.50
C PRO A 353 -5.97 5.36 11.75
N ILE A 354 -5.59 6.64 11.72
CA ILE A 354 -4.38 7.13 11.08
C ILE A 354 -3.70 8.15 12.00
N ALA A 355 -2.41 7.94 12.30
CA ALA A 355 -1.60 8.80 13.14
C ALA A 355 -0.44 9.44 12.38
N ARG A 356 -0.05 10.67 12.77
CA ARG A 356 1.13 11.38 12.27
C ARG A 356 1.55 12.49 13.25
N MET A 357 2.73 13.04 13.02
CA MET A 357 3.14 14.31 13.68
C MET A 357 2.77 15.48 12.79
N HIS A 358 2.14 16.50 13.37
CA HIS A 358 1.83 17.75 12.69
C HIS A 358 2.07 18.93 13.64
N GLY A 359 2.92 19.90 13.25
CA GLY A 359 3.21 21.07 14.06
C GLY A 359 3.75 20.77 15.45
N GLY A 360 4.42 19.64 15.67
CA GLY A 360 4.93 19.20 16.97
C GLY A 360 3.88 18.54 17.88
N LEU A 361 2.69 18.30 17.39
CA LEU A 361 1.62 17.56 18.04
C LEU A 361 1.42 16.20 17.38
N TYR A 362 0.95 15.21 18.14
CA TYR A 362 0.34 14.02 17.60
C TYR A 362 -1.00 14.39 17.00
N GLU A 363 -1.29 13.87 15.80
CA GLU A 363 -2.56 13.98 15.13
C GLU A 363 -3.07 12.58 14.83
N LEU A 364 -4.33 12.31 15.21
CA LEU A 364 -4.98 11.01 15.04
C LEU A 364 -6.32 11.21 14.35
N ASP A 365 -6.45 10.71 13.13
CA ASP A 365 -7.70 10.68 12.38
C ASP A 365 -8.42 9.36 12.64
N LEU A 366 -9.68 9.43 13.02
CA LEU A 366 -10.58 8.32 13.26
C LEU A 366 -11.63 8.31 12.14
N VAL A 367 -11.42 7.49 11.12
CA VAL A 367 -12.37 7.38 10.00
C VAL A 367 -13.43 6.35 10.36
N LEU A 368 -14.67 6.81 10.52
CA LEU A 368 -15.81 5.95 10.87
C LEU A 368 -16.17 5.05 9.70
N ARG A 369 -16.30 3.74 9.96
CA ARG A 369 -16.62 2.73 8.96
C ARG A 369 -17.81 1.89 9.43
N ASN A 370 -18.57 1.41 8.45
CA ASN A 370 -19.65 0.46 8.67
C ASN A 370 -19.74 -0.50 7.48
N ASN A 371 -19.88 -1.81 7.73
CA ASN A 371 -19.86 -2.85 6.70
C ASN A 371 -21.22 -3.49 6.42
N ILE A 372 -22.31 -2.83 6.81
CA ILE A 372 -23.66 -3.38 6.59
C ILE A 372 -23.91 -3.63 5.11
N THR A 373 -24.58 -4.72 4.80
CA THR A 373 -25.02 -5.10 3.46
C THR A 373 -26.56 -5.18 3.41
N THR A 374 -27.12 -5.03 2.22
CA THR A 374 -28.52 -5.31 1.91
C THR A 374 -28.60 -6.15 0.65
N ASP A 375 -29.79 -6.64 0.30
CA ASP A 375 -30.00 -7.38 -0.96
C ASP A 375 -29.69 -6.50 -2.18
N GLU A 376 -30.00 -5.19 -2.11
CA GLU A 376 -29.66 -4.25 -3.16
C GLU A 376 -28.18 -3.84 -3.17
N CYS A 377 -27.51 -3.90 -2.01
CA CYS A 377 -26.10 -3.54 -1.82
C CYS A 377 -25.28 -4.71 -1.23
N PRO A 378 -25.10 -5.81 -1.96
CA PRO A 378 -24.42 -7.01 -1.45
C PRO A 378 -22.91 -6.80 -1.19
N TRP A 379 -22.31 -5.77 -1.78
CA TRP A 379 -20.91 -5.37 -1.58
C TRP A 379 -20.73 -4.38 -0.41
N GLY A 380 -21.83 -3.97 0.24
CA GLY A 380 -21.86 -2.98 1.30
C GLY A 380 -22.64 -1.71 0.92
N VAL A 381 -23.38 -1.16 1.87
CA VAL A 381 -24.10 0.12 1.68
C VAL A 381 -23.08 1.29 1.57
N TYR A 382 -21.97 1.18 2.28
CA TYR A 382 -20.87 2.16 2.28
C TYR A 382 -19.71 1.66 1.41
N HIS A 383 -20.03 1.30 0.17
CA HIS A 383 -19.13 0.79 -0.85
C HIS A 383 -19.37 1.58 -2.15
N PRO A 384 -18.38 1.68 -3.06
CA PRO A 384 -18.59 2.28 -4.38
C PRO A 384 -19.83 1.69 -5.09
N SER A 385 -20.70 2.56 -5.61
CA SER A 385 -21.88 2.15 -6.36
C SER A 385 -21.49 1.49 -7.70
N ALA A 386 -22.39 0.68 -8.25
CA ALA A 386 -22.10 -0.16 -9.41
C ALA A 386 -21.67 0.64 -10.66
N ASP A 387 -22.21 1.84 -10.85
CA ASP A 387 -21.85 2.77 -11.92
C ASP A 387 -20.39 3.24 -11.86
N LEU A 388 -19.74 3.20 -10.69
CA LEU A 388 -18.34 3.58 -10.49
C LEU A 388 -17.37 2.39 -10.66
N HIS A 389 -17.88 1.16 -10.76
CA HIS A 389 -17.06 -0.05 -10.81
C HIS A 389 -16.19 -0.17 -12.06
N HIS A 390 -16.50 0.56 -13.12
CA HIS A 390 -15.65 0.60 -14.31
C HIS A 390 -14.27 1.22 -14.01
N ILE A 391 -14.15 2.08 -12.99
CA ILE A 391 -12.90 2.67 -12.51
C ILE A 391 -12.42 1.96 -11.24
N LYS A 392 -13.25 1.88 -10.19
CA LYS A 392 -12.86 1.30 -8.89
C LYS A 392 -13.99 0.43 -8.33
N LYS A 393 -13.76 -0.88 -8.31
CA LYS A 393 -14.70 -1.88 -7.78
C LYS A 393 -14.29 -2.42 -6.41
N GLU A 394 -12.99 -2.39 -6.11
CA GLU A 394 -12.43 -2.98 -4.90
C GLU A 394 -12.82 -2.18 -3.65
N ASN A 395 -12.73 -2.85 -2.50
CA ASN A 395 -12.94 -2.22 -1.19
C ASN A 395 -12.00 -1.02 -1.00
N ILE A 396 -12.50 0.01 -0.31
CA ILE A 396 -11.73 1.21 0.00
C ILE A 396 -10.93 0.96 1.27
N GLY A 397 -9.63 0.74 1.09
CA GLY A 397 -8.66 0.50 2.16
C GLY A 397 -8.03 1.78 2.69
N LEU A 398 -7.08 1.60 3.62
CA LEU A 398 -6.40 2.69 4.32
C LEU A 398 -5.81 3.76 3.38
N ILE A 399 -5.15 3.33 2.30
CA ILE A 399 -4.44 4.23 1.37
C ILE A 399 -5.44 5.14 0.64
N GLU A 400 -6.51 4.55 0.11
CA GLU A 400 -7.57 5.30 -0.57
C GLU A 400 -8.30 6.24 0.38
N VAL A 401 -8.58 5.79 1.60
CA VAL A 401 -9.19 6.62 2.67
C VAL A 401 -8.40 7.91 2.90
N MET A 402 -7.07 7.84 2.84
CA MET A 402 -6.19 9.00 3.02
C MET A 402 -6.09 9.92 1.80
N GLY A 403 -6.71 9.56 0.66
CA GLY A 403 -6.76 10.36 -0.56
C GLY A 403 -5.66 10.08 -1.58
N LEU A 404 -5.16 8.83 -1.61
CA LEU A 404 -4.33 8.33 -2.70
C LEU A 404 -5.09 7.19 -3.39
N ALA A 405 -5.58 7.43 -4.58
CA ALA A 405 -6.19 6.39 -5.40
C ALA A 405 -5.14 5.42 -5.91
N VAL A 406 -5.31 4.13 -5.59
CA VAL A 406 -4.54 3.04 -6.20
C VAL A 406 -5.47 2.33 -7.18
N LEU A 407 -5.30 2.63 -8.47
CA LEU A 407 -6.14 2.14 -9.54
C LEU A 407 -5.51 0.91 -10.23
N PRO A 408 -6.31 -0.01 -10.78
CA PRO A 408 -5.82 -1.23 -11.40
C PRO A 408 -5.06 -0.96 -12.71
N ALA A 409 -4.06 -1.79 -13.00
CA ALA A 409 -3.18 -1.68 -14.17
C ALA A 409 -3.93 -1.68 -15.52
N ARG A 410 -5.06 -2.41 -15.61
CA ARG A 410 -5.91 -2.45 -16.81
C ARG A 410 -6.30 -1.06 -17.32
N LEU A 411 -6.51 -0.10 -16.41
CA LEU A 411 -6.94 1.26 -16.77
C LEU A 411 -5.96 1.98 -17.70
N LYS A 412 -4.67 1.69 -17.62
CA LYS A 412 -3.69 2.28 -18.56
C LYS A 412 -4.03 1.94 -20.00
N LYS A 413 -4.26 0.65 -20.30
CA LYS A 413 -4.63 0.19 -21.65
C LYS A 413 -6.01 0.71 -22.07
N GLU A 414 -6.97 0.62 -21.15
CA GLU A 414 -8.35 1.06 -21.38
C GLU A 414 -8.42 2.56 -21.70
N MET A 415 -7.65 3.41 -21.00
CA MET A 415 -7.62 4.85 -21.26
C MET A 415 -6.99 5.19 -22.60
N LEU A 416 -5.91 4.52 -23.01
CA LEU A 416 -5.34 4.70 -24.35
C LEU A 416 -6.32 4.31 -25.47
N LEU A 417 -7.09 3.25 -25.27
CA LEU A 417 -8.13 2.85 -26.21
C LEU A 417 -9.27 3.87 -26.26
N LEU A 418 -9.69 4.41 -25.11
CA LEU A 418 -10.71 5.46 -25.05
C LEU A 418 -10.25 6.72 -25.76
N GLU A 419 -9.00 7.17 -25.57
CA GLU A 419 -8.43 8.30 -26.31
C GLU A 419 -8.53 8.10 -27.82
N GLU A 420 -8.12 6.92 -28.31
CA GLU A 420 -8.21 6.58 -29.74
C GLU A 420 -9.65 6.64 -30.26
N TYR A 421 -10.59 5.99 -29.54
CA TYR A 421 -11.99 5.89 -29.96
C TYR A 421 -12.68 7.26 -29.94
N ILE A 422 -12.46 8.07 -28.92
CA ILE A 422 -13.00 9.43 -28.82
C ILE A 422 -12.46 10.31 -29.96
N LEU A 423 -11.15 10.34 -30.18
CA LEU A 423 -10.52 11.16 -31.22
C LEU A 423 -10.93 10.74 -32.64
N THR A 424 -11.18 9.45 -32.86
CA THR A 424 -11.61 8.92 -34.16
C THR A 424 -13.12 8.82 -34.31
N LYS A 425 -13.89 9.22 -33.29
CA LYS A 425 -15.36 9.18 -33.25
C LYS A 425 -15.92 7.77 -33.50
N ARG A 426 -15.22 6.74 -33.00
CA ARG A 426 -15.71 5.36 -33.03
C ARG A 426 -16.68 5.13 -31.86
N ASP A 427 -17.62 4.21 -32.06
CA ASP A 427 -18.53 3.81 -30.98
C ASP A 427 -17.79 2.99 -29.93
N ILE A 428 -17.71 3.51 -28.70
CA ILE A 428 -17.03 2.90 -27.55
C ILE A 428 -17.67 1.55 -27.21
N ARG A 429 -19.01 1.42 -27.37
CA ARG A 429 -19.76 0.19 -27.11
C ARG A 429 -19.44 -0.95 -28.07
N SER A 430 -18.76 -0.66 -29.18
CA SER A 430 -18.31 -1.67 -30.14
C SER A 430 -17.07 -2.45 -29.71
N ASN A 431 -16.43 -2.09 -28.60
CA ASN A 431 -15.20 -2.72 -28.10
C ASN A 431 -15.39 -3.23 -26.66
N GLU A 432 -15.36 -4.55 -26.48
CA GLU A 432 -15.60 -5.26 -25.21
C GLU A 432 -14.65 -4.84 -24.08
N GLU A 433 -13.43 -4.35 -24.39
CA GLU A 433 -12.48 -3.92 -23.36
C GLU A 433 -12.89 -2.59 -22.71
N ILE A 434 -13.58 -1.71 -23.44
CA ILE A 434 -13.91 -0.34 -23.02
C ILE A 434 -15.39 -0.01 -23.00
N GLU A 435 -16.29 -0.91 -23.45
CA GLU A 435 -17.75 -0.69 -23.48
C GLU A 435 -18.31 -0.28 -22.11
N LYS A 436 -17.74 -0.81 -21.02
CA LYS A 436 -18.11 -0.48 -19.63
C LYS A 436 -17.90 0.99 -19.25
N HIS A 437 -17.14 1.75 -20.04
CA HIS A 437 -16.89 3.18 -19.83
C HIS A 437 -17.82 4.07 -20.68
N ALA A 438 -18.61 3.49 -21.58
CA ALA A 438 -19.36 4.25 -22.57
C ALA A 438 -20.37 5.23 -21.95
N ASP A 439 -21.19 4.75 -20.99
CA ASP A 439 -22.20 5.58 -20.32
C ASP A 439 -21.54 6.74 -19.56
N TRP A 440 -20.45 6.49 -18.86
CA TRP A 440 -19.66 7.52 -18.18
C TRP A 440 -19.07 8.54 -19.16
N VAL A 441 -18.57 8.12 -20.32
CA VAL A 441 -18.04 9.05 -21.34
C VAL A 441 -19.16 9.92 -21.90
N ASP A 442 -20.35 9.35 -22.15
CA ASP A 442 -21.51 10.10 -22.66
C ASP A 442 -21.96 11.23 -21.70
N GLU A 443 -21.72 11.11 -20.38
CA GLU A 443 -22.07 12.14 -19.39
C GLU A 443 -21.27 13.42 -19.56
N TRP A 444 -20.02 13.34 -19.99
CA TRP A 444 -19.09 14.47 -19.95
C TRP A 444 -18.51 14.88 -21.30
N ILE A 445 -18.52 14.01 -22.33
CA ILE A 445 -17.84 14.25 -23.60
C ILE A 445 -18.24 15.57 -24.29
N ASN A 446 -19.49 15.97 -24.14
CA ASN A 446 -20.00 17.23 -24.73
C ASN A 446 -19.64 18.49 -23.93
N ASN A 447 -19.01 18.35 -22.77
CA ASN A 447 -18.59 19.48 -21.93
C ASN A 447 -17.22 20.02 -22.32
N TYR A 448 -16.52 19.36 -23.26
CA TYR A 448 -15.15 19.68 -23.65
C TYR A 448 -15.01 19.86 -25.16
N GLU A 449 -14.13 20.78 -25.55
CA GLU A 449 -13.58 20.82 -26.90
C GLU A 449 -12.36 19.88 -26.97
N ILE A 450 -12.60 18.64 -27.41
CA ILE A 450 -11.61 17.55 -27.36
C ILE A 450 -10.70 17.57 -28.57
N CYS A 451 -9.40 17.52 -28.31
CA CYS A 451 -8.37 17.34 -29.31
C CYS A 451 -7.26 16.37 -28.80
N ARG A 452 -6.32 16.04 -29.68
CA ARG A 452 -5.21 15.11 -29.33
C ARG A 452 -4.36 15.62 -28.15
N ASP A 453 -4.21 16.92 -27.99
CA ASP A 453 -3.33 17.53 -27.00
C ASP A 453 -3.96 17.57 -25.58
N ASN A 454 -5.30 17.45 -25.46
CA ASN A 454 -5.98 17.58 -24.18
C ASN A 454 -6.77 16.35 -23.72
N ILE A 455 -7.03 15.36 -24.58
CA ILE A 455 -7.87 14.21 -24.24
C ILE A 455 -7.32 13.44 -23.04
N HIS A 456 -6.00 13.25 -22.98
CA HIS A 456 -5.36 12.53 -21.87
C HIS A 456 -5.63 13.21 -20.52
N SER A 457 -5.41 14.52 -20.44
CA SER A 457 -5.65 15.27 -19.20
C SER A 457 -7.14 15.32 -18.82
N ILE A 458 -8.04 15.39 -19.82
CA ILE A 458 -9.49 15.33 -19.56
C ILE A 458 -9.87 13.96 -18.94
N LEU A 459 -9.36 12.85 -19.48
CA LEU A 459 -9.60 11.52 -18.91
C LEU A 459 -9.05 11.39 -17.49
N GLN A 460 -7.86 11.93 -17.20
CA GLN A 460 -7.30 11.96 -15.86
C GLN A 460 -8.21 12.73 -14.89
N ASP A 461 -8.71 13.90 -15.29
CA ASP A 461 -9.61 14.69 -14.47
C ASP A 461 -10.96 13.98 -14.24
N GLU A 462 -11.53 13.37 -15.27
CA GLU A 462 -12.79 12.65 -15.16
C GLU A 462 -12.68 11.38 -14.30
N ILE A 463 -11.57 10.61 -14.41
CA ILE A 463 -11.24 9.50 -13.52
C ILE A 463 -11.17 9.99 -12.06
N SER A 464 -10.54 11.13 -11.84
CA SER A 464 -10.39 11.70 -10.50
C SER A 464 -11.73 12.09 -9.88
N LYS A 465 -12.67 12.64 -10.68
CA LYS A 465 -14.05 12.90 -10.24
C LYS A 465 -14.79 11.62 -9.84
N VAL A 466 -14.58 10.52 -10.60
CA VAL A 466 -15.12 9.21 -10.22
C VAL A 466 -14.56 8.77 -8.89
N PHE A 467 -13.24 8.93 -8.66
CA PHE A 467 -12.64 8.53 -7.39
C PHE A 467 -13.13 9.35 -6.19
N VAL A 468 -13.41 10.65 -6.36
CA VAL A 468 -14.08 11.46 -5.31
C VAL A 468 -15.44 10.88 -4.96
N LYS A 469 -16.27 10.55 -5.96
CA LYS A 469 -17.57 9.88 -5.74
C LYS A 469 -17.41 8.53 -5.02
N VAL A 470 -16.36 7.77 -5.36
CA VAL A 470 -16.01 6.51 -4.69
C VAL A 470 -15.78 6.72 -3.19
N LEU A 471 -15.03 7.75 -2.79
CA LEU A 471 -14.81 8.08 -1.38
C LEU A 471 -16.11 8.58 -0.69
N GLU A 472 -16.93 9.38 -1.38
CA GLU A 472 -18.22 9.84 -0.88
C GLU A 472 -19.20 8.67 -0.65
N CYS A 473 -19.21 7.68 -1.56
CA CYS A 473 -19.98 6.45 -1.38
C CYS A 473 -19.50 5.65 -0.14
N ALA A 474 -18.19 5.62 0.11
CA ALA A 474 -17.62 4.92 1.26
C ALA A 474 -17.78 5.67 2.59
N GLY A 475 -18.15 6.95 2.57
CA GLY A 475 -18.46 7.76 3.75
C GLY A 475 -19.76 7.32 4.43
N VAL A 476 -19.72 7.13 5.75
CA VAL A 476 -20.89 6.73 6.54
C VAL A 476 -21.91 7.89 6.61
N TYR A 477 -21.45 9.07 6.98
CA TYR A 477 -22.25 10.28 6.91
C TYR A 477 -22.02 10.98 5.56
N LYS A 478 -23.07 11.08 4.75
CA LYS A 478 -22.99 11.70 3.42
C LYS A 478 -22.73 13.20 3.52
N ARG A 479 -22.18 13.79 2.48
CA ARG A 479 -21.89 15.24 2.42
C ARG A 479 -23.12 16.09 2.09
N THR A 480 -24.33 15.58 2.31
CA THR A 480 -25.60 16.29 2.27
C THR A 480 -25.90 16.98 3.60
N GLU A 481 -26.87 17.92 3.62
CA GLU A 481 -27.27 18.60 4.85
C GLU A 481 -27.78 17.60 5.91
N GLU A 482 -28.55 16.59 5.49
CA GLU A 482 -29.07 15.53 6.36
C GLU A 482 -27.95 14.65 6.92
N GLY A 483 -26.98 14.29 6.05
CA GLY A 483 -25.83 13.49 6.46
C GLY A 483 -24.94 14.23 7.47
N GLN A 484 -24.74 15.55 7.30
CA GLN A 484 -23.99 16.35 8.26
C GLN A 484 -24.74 16.51 9.59
N LYS A 485 -26.07 16.72 9.57
CA LYS A 485 -26.88 16.70 10.79
C LYS A 485 -26.85 15.35 11.51
N ALA A 486 -26.77 14.25 10.77
CA ALA A 486 -26.59 12.91 11.36
C ALA A 486 -25.22 12.77 12.01
N PHE A 487 -24.15 13.29 11.38
CA PHE A 487 -22.83 13.30 12.00
C PHE A 487 -22.80 14.16 13.29
N ASP A 488 -23.50 15.29 13.29
CA ASP A 488 -23.66 16.13 14.47
C ASP A 488 -24.31 15.37 15.62
N ARG A 489 -25.38 14.59 15.35
CA ARG A 489 -26.01 13.75 16.39
C ARG A 489 -25.05 12.74 17.04
N PHE A 490 -24.14 12.17 16.25
CA PHE A 490 -23.12 11.31 16.82
C PHE A 490 -22.11 12.07 17.68
N VAL A 491 -21.66 13.25 17.17
CA VAL A 491 -20.69 14.08 17.93
C VAL A 491 -21.29 14.62 19.21
N ASP A 492 -22.59 14.92 19.24
CA ASP A 492 -23.29 15.44 20.43
C ASP A 492 -23.37 14.45 21.58
N ILE A 493 -23.09 13.17 21.36
CA ILE A 493 -23.06 12.13 22.42
C ILE A 493 -21.63 11.79 22.87
N LEU A 494 -20.59 12.36 22.22
CA LEU A 494 -19.19 12.15 22.62
C LEU A 494 -18.88 12.95 23.90
#